data_7f290a5c68e8045d0dd2a835773ef63d
#
_entry.id   7f290a5c68e8045d0dd2a835773ef63d
#
_cell.length_a   1.000
_cell.length_b   1.000
_cell.length_c   1.000
_cell.angle_alpha   90.00
_cell.angle_beta   90.00
_cell.angle_gamma   90.00
#
_symmetry.space_group_name_H-M   'P 1'
#
loop_
_entity.id
_entity.type
_entity.pdbx_description
1 polymer ?
#
loop_
_entity_poly.entity_id
_entity_poly.type
_entity_poly.pdbx_seq_one_letter_code
_entity_poly.pdbx_strand_id
1 'polypeptide(L)'
;AILKTIRRLQPKAVTAIMGDDVRWVGNEGGLGRTTEWSATALMPNSYPGSDEVYKRLGINAMSKDLGSRELVSKASDLFWYPSEVDVSIRPGWFYHAEQDNQVRSLANLVNIYYRSVGCNSVLLLNIPPDKRGLMHENDVKRIKELTEYIKKTFADNKVEKGNRIWTAKVGDTKEYKVRKNTLVNTFLIQEDITKGQRVEGFTVEVFANGAWHHVGEGTTVGYKRLLPFSDSHAEKVRVTITGARGTVNISN
;
A
#
# COMPACT_ATOMS: atom_id res chain seq x y z
N ALA A 1 -15.99 -11.78 23.15
CA ALA A 1 -17.39 -11.97 22.72
C ALA A 1 -17.66 -11.38 21.32
N ILE A 2 -17.33 -10.11 21.06
CA ILE A 2 -17.67 -9.38 19.82
C ILE A 2 -17.12 -10.07 18.56
N LEU A 3 -15.82 -10.35 18.49
CA LEU A 3 -15.19 -10.99 17.31
C LEU A 3 -15.80 -12.35 16.99
N LYS A 4 -16.10 -13.17 18.02
CA LYS A 4 -16.81 -14.46 17.82
C LYS A 4 -18.19 -14.26 17.20
N THR A 5 -18.92 -13.22 17.60
CA THR A 5 -20.22 -12.89 17.03
C THR A 5 -20.11 -12.45 15.58
N ILE A 6 -19.13 -11.58 15.26
CA ILE A 6 -18.83 -11.14 13.88
C ILE A 6 -18.51 -12.36 13.01
N ARG A 7 -17.58 -13.20 13.42
CA ARG A 7 -17.19 -14.40 12.65
C ARG A 7 -18.36 -15.35 12.41
N ARG A 8 -19.28 -15.49 13.38
CA ARG A 8 -20.47 -16.33 13.23
C ARG A 8 -21.50 -15.74 12.27
N LEU A 9 -21.77 -14.43 12.36
CA LEU A 9 -22.82 -13.76 11.58
C LEU A 9 -22.35 -13.25 10.22
N GLN A 10 -21.07 -12.87 10.14
CA GLN A 10 -20.43 -12.30 8.96
C GLN A 10 -19.05 -12.94 8.74
N PRO A 11 -18.99 -14.22 8.34
CA PRO A 11 -17.71 -14.97 8.29
C PRO A 11 -16.69 -14.41 7.30
N LYS A 12 -17.12 -13.59 6.34
CA LYS A 12 -16.26 -12.93 5.36
C LYS A 12 -15.92 -11.48 5.71
N ALA A 13 -16.41 -10.96 6.84
CA ALA A 13 -16.08 -9.62 7.27
C ALA A 13 -14.60 -9.52 7.64
N VAL A 14 -13.94 -8.48 7.14
CA VAL A 14 -12.59 -8.10 7.56
C VAL A 14 -12.69 -7.28 8.84
N THR A 15 -11.90 -7.64 9.85
CA THR A 15 -11.85 -6.95 11.14
C THR A 15 -10.55 -6.14 11.24
N ALA A 16 -10.68 -4.85 11.54
CA ALA A 16 -9.56 -3.92 11.60
C ALA A 16 -9.31 -3.41 13.02
N ILE A 17 -8.14 -2.79 13.23
CA ILE A 17 -7.67 -2.11 14.45
C ILE A 17 -7.53 -3.04 15.65
N MET A 18 -8.64 -3.52 16.20
CA MET A 18 -8.68 -4.45 17.33
C MET A 18 -8.97 -5.89 16.88
N GLY A 19 -9.08 -6.12 15.57
CA GLY A 19 -9.36 -7.43 14.98
C GLY A 19 -8.10 -8.13 14.49
N ASP A 20 -8.31 -9.31 13.91
CA ASP A 20 -7.23 -10.24 13.56
C ASP A 20 -6.73 -10.07 12.12
N ASP A 21 -7.48 -9.33 11.28
CA ASP A 21 -7.24 -9.34 9.84
C ASP A 21 -6.36 -8.18 9.38
N VAL A 22 -6.58 -6.98 9.93
CA VAL A 22 -5.90 -5.75 9.51
C VAL A 22 -5.51 -4.93 10.74
N ARG A 23 -4.24 -4.54 10.83
CA ARG A 23 -3.71 -3.71 11.91
C ARG A 23 -3.77 -2.22 11.56
N TRP A 24 -3.85 -1.39 12.56
CA TRP A 24 -3.64 0.02 12.41
C TRP A 24 -2.18 0.34 12.04
N VAL A 25 -1.98 1.27 11.11
CA VAL A 25 -0.63 1.68 10.67
C VAL A 25 0.13 2.49 11.73
N GLY A 26 -0.59 3.00 12.76
CA GLY A 26 -0.01 3.74 13.87
C GLY A 26 -0.07 5.26 13.73
N ASN A 27 -0.73 5.80 12.72
CA ASN A 27 -1.01 7.22 12.56
C ASN A 27 -2.32 7.45 11.81
N GLU A 28 -2.92 8.62 11.97
CA GLU A 28 -4.16 9.07 11.33
C GLU A 28 -3.89 10.09 10.21
N GLY A 29 -2.68 10.11 9.68
CA GLY A 29 -2.23 11.09 8.68
C GLY A 29 -2.41 10.67 7.24
N GLY A 30 -2.91 9.48 6.98
CA GLY A 30 -2.99 8.94 5.62
C GLY A 30 -1.64 8.45 5.09
N LEU A 31 -0.72 8.01 5.97
CA LEU A 31 0.66 7.72 5.63
C LEU A 31 1.05 6.27 5.98
N GLY A 32 1.17 5.41 4.97
CA GLY A 32 1.85 4.12 5.08
C GLY A 32 3.37 4.27 5.10
N ARG A 33 4.07 3.23 5.57
CA ARG A 33 5.52 3.15 5.51
C ARG A 33 5.98 2.67 4.14
N THR A 34 7.17 3.06 3.73
CA THR A 34 7.79 2.53 2.50
C THR A 34 8.25 1.08 2.66
N THR A 35 8.42 0.62 3.89
CA THR A 35 8.80 -0.75 4.28
C THR A 35 7.61 -1.52 4.87
N GLU A 36 6.40 -1.35 4.35
CA GLU A 36 5.19 -1.93 4.95
C GLU A 36 5.10 -3.43 4.67
N TRP A 37 5.39 -4.24 5.69
CA TRP A 37 5.29 -5.68 5.68
C TRP A 37 3.92 -6.15 6.16
N SER A 38 3.32 -7.10 5.43
CA SER A 38 2.11 -7.81 5.88
C SER A 38 2.44 -8.97 6.81
N ALA A 39 3.60 -9.63 6.61
CA ALA A 39 4.12 -10.61 7.56
C ALA A 39 4.95 -9.88 8.63
N THR A 40 4.46 -9.83 9.86
CA THR A 40 5.03 -9.01 10.94
C THR A 40 5.21 -9.80 12.23
N ALA A 41 6.09 -9.30 13.12
CA ALA A 41 6.21 -9.75 14.49
C ALA A 41 5.12 -9.15 15.42
N LEU A 42 4.31 -8.22 14.92
CA LEU A 42 3.23 -7.61 15.68
C LEU A 42 2.06 -8.59 15.81
N MET A 43 1.83 -9.07 17.02
CA MET A 43 0.72 -9.96 17.34
C MET A 43 -0.61 -9.20 17.30
N PRO A 44 -1.71 -9.74 16.73
CA PRO A 44 -3.02 -9.10 16.82
C PRO A 44 -3.46 -8.88 18.27
N ASN A 45 -3.99 -7.69 18.55
CA ASN A 45 -4.41 -7.30 19.92
C ASN A 45 -5.50 -8.20 20.53
N SER A 46 -6.23 -8.93 19.69
CA SER A 46 -7.23 -9.91 20.12
C SER A 46 -6.65 -11.19 20.70
N TYR A 47 -5.35 -11.43 20.51
CA TYR A 47 -4.67 -12.61 21.03
C TYR A 47 -4.18 -12.37 22.45
N PRO A 48 -4.39 -13.33 23.38
CA PRO A 48 -3.82 -13.25 24.73
C PRO A 48 -2.30 -13.16 24.67
N GLY A 49 -1.72 -12.27 25.49
CA GLY A 49 -0.26 -12.11 25.59
C GLY A 49 0.36 -11.14 24.57
N SER A 50 -0.46 -10.44 23.79
CA SER A 50 0.06 -9.43 22.82
C SER A 50 0.87 -8.33 23.50
N ASP A 51 0.46 -7.85 24.67
CA ASP A 51 1.16 -6.80 25.42
C ASP A 51 2.55 -7.25 25.89
N GLU A 52 2.69 -8.51 26.32
CA GLU A 52 3.96 -9.10 26.72
C GLU A 52 4.92 -9.23 25.53
N VAL A 53 4.40 -9.64 24.37
CA VAL A 53 5.17 -9.70 23.11
C VAL A 53 5.65 -8.31 22.71
N TYR A 54 4.79 -7.30 22.78
CA TYR A 54 5.15 -5.91 22.45
C TYR A 54 6.25 -5.38 23.37
N LYS A 55 6.13 -5.59 24.69
CA LYS A 55 7.15 -5.20 25.66
C LYS A 55 8.47 -5.92 25.42
N ARG A 56 8.43 -7.25 25.19
CA ARG A 56 9.62 -8.07 24.95
C ARG A 56 10.38 -7.65 23.70
N LEU A 57 9.66 -7.33 22.62
CA LEU A 57 10.26 -6.95 21.34
C LEU A 57 10.55 -5.44 21.25
N GLY A 58 10.04 -4.63 22.18
CA GLY A 58 10.17 -3.18 22.15
C GLY A 58 9.42 -2.53 20.99
N ILE A 59 8.27 -3.09 20.59
CA ILE A 59 7.50 -2.64 19.43
C ILE A 59 6.08 -2.19 19.80
N ASN A 60 5.50 -1.42 18.92
CA ASN A 60 4.09 -1.05 18.91
C ASN A 60 3.63 -0.79 17.46
N ALA A 61 2.35 -0.41 17.26
CA ALA A 61 1.80 -0.13 15.93
C ALA A 61 2.56 0.97 15.16
N MET A 62 3.20 1.91 15.87
CA MET A 62 3.95 3.03 15.26
C MET A 62 5.40 2.65 14.91
N SER A 63 5.89 1.51 15.35
CA SER A 63 7.26 1.07 15.08
C SER A 63 7.51 0.94 13.58
N LYS A 64 8.72 1.32 13.16
CA LYS A 64 9.15 1.18 11.77
C LYS A 64 9.49 -0.28 11.48
N ASP A 65 9.26 -0.67 10.24
CA ASP A 65 9.77 -1.94 9.69
C ASP A 65 9.43 -3.20 10.52
N LEU A 66 8.15 -3.31 10.90
CA LEU A 66 7.62 -4.39 11.76
C LEU A 66 7.87 -5.82 11.24
N GLY A 67 8.28 -5.95 9.99
CA GLY A 67 8.66 -7.21 9.36
C GLY A 67 10.16 -7.30 9.02
N SER A 68 11.03 -6.43 9.53
CA SER A 68 12.48 -6.51 9.29
C SER A 68 13.07 -7.86 9.71
N ARG A 69 14.15 -8.29 9.03
CA ARG A 69 14.85 -9.53 9.39
C ARG A 69 15.34 -9.52 10.83
N GLU A 70 15.84 -8.36 11.27
CA GLU A 70 16.30 -8.19 12.64
C GLU A 70 15.18 -8.42 13.64
N LEU A 71 14.01 -7.83 13.41
CA LEU A 71 12.87 -7.96 14.30
C LEU A 71 12.28 -9.38 14.28
N VAL A 72 12.02 -9.92 13.08
CA VAL A 72 11.40 -11.25 12.96
C VAL A 72 12.30 -12.36 13.47
N SER A 73 13.62 -12.19 13.48
CA SER A 73 14.53 -13.16 14.08
C SER A 73 14.42 -13.27 15.61
N LYS A 74 13.89 -12.23 16.26
CA LYS A 74 13.65 -12.17 17.71
C LYS A 74 12.22 -12.59 18.11
N ALA A 75 11.33 -12.73 17.11
CA ALA A 75 9.94 -13.09 17.34
C ALA A 75 9.80 -14.62 17.45
N SER A 76 8.92 -15.10 18.34
CA SER A 76 8.52 -16.50 18.41
C SER A 76 7.55 -16.87 17.28
N ASP A 77 6.72 -15.91 16.88
CA ASP A 77 5.65 -16.10 15.92
C ASP A 77 5.60 -14.95 14.93
N LEU A 78 5.11 -15.22 13.71
CA LEU A 78 4.82 -14.24 12.69
C LEU A 78 3.36 -14.27 12.35
N PHE A 79 2.79 -13.09 12.13
CA PHE A 79 1.38 -12.91 11.81
C PHE A 79 1.23 -12.26 10.44
N TRP A 80 0.29 -12.76 9.64
CA TRP A 80 -0.15 -12.08 8.45
C TRP A 80 -1.13 -10.98 8.87
N TYR A 81 -0.63 -9.76 8.98
CA TYR A 81 -1.34 -8.65 9.58
C TYR A 81 -1.08 -7.37 8.79
N PRO A 82 -1.67 -7.26 7.57
CA PRO A 82 -1.50 -6.09 6.70
C PRO A 82 -2.00 -4.82 7.39
N SER A 83 -1.42 -3.68 7.01
CA SER A 83 -1.75 -2.40 7.63
C SER A 83 -2.97 -1.73 7.00
N GLU A 84 -3.73 -1.03 7.82
CA GLU A 84 -4.71 -0.04 7.43
C GLU A 84 -4.16 1.36 7.70
N VAL A 85 -4.22 2.20 6.70
CA VAL A 85 -3.94 3.64 6.77
C VAL A 85 -5.26 4.35 6.84
N ASP A 86 -5.53 5.04 7.92
CA ASP A 86 -6.76 5.81 8.13
C ASP A 86 -6.51 7.32 8.06
N VAL A 87 -7.49 8.03 7.56
CA VAL A 87 -7.48 9.49 7.45
C VAL A 87 -8.88 10.02 7.17
N SER A 88 -9.19 11.21 7.67
CA SER A 88 -10.44 11.86 7.32
C SER A 88 -10.30 12.74 6.09
N ILE A 89 -11.36 12.82 5.27
CA ILE A 89 -11.44 13.73 4.13
C ILE A 89 -11.53 15.20 4.53
N ARG A 90 -11.90 15.48 5.80
CA ARG A 90 -12.07 16.79 6.41
C ARG A 90 -11.13 16.95 7.60
N PRO A 91 -10.97 18.17 8.15
CA PRO A 91 -10.38 18.34 9.48
C PRO A 91 -11.20 17.59 10.55
N GLY A 92 -10.51 16.79 11.37
CA GLY A 92 -11.18 15.96 12.39
C GLY A 92 -11.95 14.77 11.80
N TRP A 93 -12.68 14.05 12.66
CA TRP A 93 -13.37 12.79 12.33
C TRP A 93 -14.88 12.93 12.18
N PHE A 94 -15.45 14.06 12.60
CA PHE A 94 -16.88 14.33 12.58
C PHE A 94 -17.23 15.47 11.64
N TYR A 95 -18.50 15.54 11.24
CA TYR A 95 -19.01 16.61 10.40
C TYR A 95 -19.17 17.92 11.17
N HIS A 96 -18.68 19.00 10.57
CA HIS A 96 -18.89 20.38 11.00
C HIS A 96 -19.18 21.24 9.77
N ALA A 97 -20.31 21.98 9.77
CA ALA A 97 -20.76 22.76 8.61
C ALA A 97 -19.76 23.86 8.22
N GLU A 98 -19.08 24.45 9.16
CA GLU A 98 -18.02 25.46 8.93
C GLU A 98 -16.80 24.91 8.18
N GLN A 99 -16.69 23.58 8.05
CA GLN A 99 -15.61 22.89 7.35
C GLN A 99 -16.01 22.48 5.92
N ASP A 100 -17.18 22.85 5.40
CA ASP A 100 -17.66 22.43 4.09
C ASP A 100 -16.71 22.82 2.95
N ASN A 101 -15.95 23.90 3.11
CA ASN A 101 -14.93 24.34 2.17
C ASN A 101 -13.51 23.84 2.50
N GLN A 102 -13.35 22.99 3.50
CA GLN A 102 -12.06 22.49 3.96
C GLN A 102 -11.83 21.02 3.56
N VAL A 103 -12.62 20.50 2.63
CA VAL A 103 -12.42 19.16 2.05
C VAL A 103 -11.04 19.07 1.41
N ARG A 104 -10.29 18.01 1.68
CA ARG A 104 -8.95 17.80 1.11
C ARG A 104 -8.95 17.97 -0.40
N SER A 105 -7.89 18.58 -0.93
CA SER A 105 -7.73 18.73 -2.39
C SER A 105 -7.55 17.36 -3.06
N LEU A 106 -7.86 17.29 -4.36
CA LEU A 106 -7.62 16.10 -5.16
C LEU A 106 -6.14 15.68 -5.09
N ALA A 107 -5.21 16.62 -5.23
CA ALA A 107 -3.78 16.35 -5.16
C ALA A 107 -3.36 15.72 -3.82
N ASN A 108 -3.94 16.19 -2.70
CA ASN A 108 -3.67 15.61 -1.38
C ASN A 108 -4.21 14.18 -1.28
N LEU A 109 -5.44 13.91 -1.73
CA LEU A 109 -6.01 12.55 -1.72
C LEU A 109 -5.26 11.59 -2.66
N VAL A 110 -4.80 12.06 -3.80
CA VAL A 110 -3.92 11.28 -4.70
C VAL A 110 -2.61 10.92 -3.99
N ASN A 111 -1.97 11.88 -3.32
CA ASN A 111 -0.77 11.60 -2.53
C ASN A 111 -1.05 10.56 -1.42
N ILE A 112 -2.17 10.68 -0.71
CA ILE A 112 -2.59 9.68 0.29
C ILE A 112 -2.75 8.30 -0.35
N TYR A 113 -3.39 8.21 -1.52
CA TYR A 113 -3.53 6.94 -2.25
C TYR A 113 -2.17 6.30 -2.59
N TYR A 114 -1.21 7.09 -3.10
CA TYR A 114 0.14 6.60 -3.39
C TYR A 114 0.90 6.17 -2.14
N ARG A 115 0.69 6.86 -1.01
CA ARG A 115 1.37 6.58 0.26
C ARG A 115 0.66 5.58 1.16
N SER A 116 -0.51 5.10 0.77
CA SER A 116 -1.24 4.04 1.47
C SER A 116 -1.35 2.79 0.59
N VAL A 117 -2.27 2.79 -0.37
CA VAL A 117 -2.48 1.67 -1.31
C VAL A 117 -1.22 1.42 -2.15
N GLY A 118 -0.53 2.48 -2.55
CA GLY A 118 0.74 2.40 -3.27
C GLY A 118 1.94 1.98 -2.42
N CYS A 119 1.76 1.77 -1.12
CA CYS A 119 2.77 1.27 -0.17
C CYS A 119 2.26 0.02 0.57
N ASN A 120 1.56 -0.88 -0.11
CA ASN A 120 1.11 -2.16 0.42
C ASN A 120 0.15 -2.07 1.63
N SER A 121 -0.65 -1.01 1.73
CA SER A 121 -1.63 -0.82 2.82
C SER A 121 -3.05 -0.72 2.30
N VAL A 122 -4.03 -0.97 3.16
CA VAL A 122 -5.44 -0.62 2.91
C VAL A 122 -5.63 0.85 3.24
N LEU A 123 -6.44 1.56 2.49
CA LEU A 123 -6.85 2.93 2.81
C LEU A 123 -8.27 2.94 3.38
N LEU A 124 -8.43 3.41 4.60
CA LEU A 124 -9.69 3.79 5.21
C LEU A 124 -9.82 5.33 5.15
N LEU A 125 -10.65 5.82 4.24
CA LEU A 125 -10.93 7.24 4.13
C LEU A 125 -12.26 7.54 4.83
N ASN A 126 -12.19 8.24 5.97
CA ASN A 126 -13.39 8.66 6.68
C ASN A 126 -14.09 9.81 5.95
N ILE A 127 -15.40 9.64 5.74
CA ILE A 127 -16.30 10.65 5.17
C ILE A 127 -17.45 10.81 6.17
N PRO A 128 -17.41 11.81 7.05
CA PRO A 128 -18.41 11.95 8.09
C PRO A 128 -19.77 12.34 7.51
N PRO A 129 -20.87 11.68 7.92
CA PRO A 129 -22.20 12.08 7.50
C PRO A 129 -22.59 13.43 8.12
N ASP A 130 -23.28 14.24 7.35
CA ASP A 130 -23.86 15.49 7.81
C ASP A 130 -25.12 15.29 8.71
N LYS A 131 -25.74 16.36 9.17
CA LYS A 131 -26.94 16.29 10.02
C LYS A 131 -28.17 15.64 9.37
N ARG A 132 -28.16 15.45 8.04
CA ARG A 132 -29.19 14.74 7.27
C ARG A 132 -28.92 13.21 7.26
N GLY A 133 -27.76 12.75 7.77
CA GLY A 133 -27.29 11.38 7.67
C GLY A 133 -26.75 11.04 6.28
N LEU A 134 -26.40 12.03 5.47
CA LEU A 134 -25.86 11.88 4.11
C LEU A 134 -24.43 12.37 4.04
N MET A 135 -23.67 11.91 3.06
CA MET A 135 -22.40 12.54 2.70
C MET A 135 -22.67 13.92 2.11
N HIS A 136 -21.96 14.94 2.56
CA HIS A 136 -22.09 16.29 2.04
C HIS A 136 -21.65 16.36 0.57
N GLU A 137 -22.26 17.20 -0.23
CA GLU A 137 -22.09 17.31 -1.68
C GLU A 137 -20.62 17.59 -2.08
N ASN A 138 -19.89 18.38 -1.29
CA ASN A 138 -18.47 18.66 -1.52
C ASN A 138 -17.60 17.42 -1.34
N ASP A 139 -17.93 16.56 -0.36
CA ASP A 139 -17.23 15.30 -0.13
C ASP A 139 -17.50 14.32 -1.28
N VAL A 140 -18.77 14.19 -1.68
CA VAL A 140 -19.17 13.35 -2.82
C VAL A 140 -18.47 13.77 -4.11
N LYS A 141 -18.41 15.08 -4.37
CA LYS A 141 -17.68 15.62 -5.53
C LYS A 141 -16.22 15.21 -5.48
N ARG A 142 -15.56 15.40 -4.34
CA ARG A 142 -14.13 15.08 -4.17
C ARG A 142 -13.83 13.59 -4.35
N ILE A 143 -14.69 12.72 -3.83
CA ILE A 143 -14.54 11.26 -3.99
C ILE A 143 -14.71 10.84 -5.46
N LYS A 144 -15.68 11.44 -6.16
CA LYS A 144 -15.83 11.20 -7.60
C LYS A 144 -14.59 11.61 -8.38
N GLU A 145 -14.05 12.81 -8.12
CA GLU A 145 -12.79 13.28 -8.73
C GLU A 145 -11.62 12.33 -8.49
N LEU A 146 -11.45 11.87 -7.24
CA LEU A 146 -10.40 10.88 -6.89
C LEU A 146 -10.61 9.57 -7.64
N THR A 147 -11.84 9.07 -7.66
CA THR A 147 -12.17 7.80 -8.32
C THR A 147 -11.91 7.87 -9.81
N GLU A 148 -12.30 8.97 -10.45
CA GLU A 148 -12.05 9.21 -11.87
C GLU A 148 -10.55 9.33 -12.18
N TYR A 149 -9.80 10.05 -11.34
CA TYR A 149 -8.35 10.15 -11.46
C TYR A 149 -7.69 8.76 -11.41
N ILE A 150 -8.01 7.96 -10.38
CA ILE A 150 -7.45 6.61 -10.22
C ILE A 150 -7.81 5.73 -11.42
N LYS A 151 -9.08 5.71 -11.81
CA LYS A 151 -9.54 4.93 -12.98
C LYS A 151 -8.78 5.34 -14.23
N LYS A 152 -8.71 6.64 -14.53
CA LYS A 152 -8.03 7.15 -15.74
C LYS A 152 -6.54 6.85 -15.73
N THR A 153 -5.87 7.03 -14.58
CA THR A 153 -4.42 6.82 -14.45
C THR A 153 -4.04 5.36 -14.62
N PHE A 154 -4.82 4.43 -14.07
CA PHE A 154 -4.49 3.00 -14.06
C PHE A 154 -5.32 2.14 -15.03
N ALA A 155 -6.20 2.75 -15.83
CA ALA A 155 -7.02 2.03 -16.82
C ALA A 155 -6.17 1.41 -17.95
N ASP A 156 -5.06 2.05 -18.28
CA ASP A 156 -4.27 1.75 -19.46
C ASP A 156 -2.80 1.53 -19.09
N ASN A 157 -2.41 0.26 -19.00
CA ASN A 157 -1.02 -0.11 -18.80
C ASN A 157 -0.21 0.25 -20.06
N LYS A 158 0.84 1.05 -19.89
CA LYS A 158 1.66 1.59 -20.99
C LYS A 158 2.70 0.62 -21.53
N VAL A 159 2.98 -0.48 -20.83
CA VAL A 159 3.83 -1.53 -21.39
C VAL A 159 3.06 -2.36 -22.42
N GLU A 160 3.76 -2.85 -23.43
CA GLU A 160 3.19 -3.73 -24.43
C GLU A 160 2.67 -5.01 -23.77
N LYS A 161 1.68 -5.65 -24.39
CA LYS A 161 1.15 -6.93 -23.92
C LYS A 161 2.28 -7.96 -23.88
N GLY A 162 2.57 -8.47 -22.72
CA GLY A 162 3.62 -9.45 -22.48
C GLY A 162 3.40 -10.17 -21.15
N ASN A 163 4.24 -11.15 -20.86
CA ASN A 163 4.15 -11.86 -19.58
C ASN A 163 4.66 -10.97 -18.45
N ARG A 164 3.73 -10.42 -17.67
CA ARG A 164 4.02 -9.62 -16.46
C ARG A 164 4.16 -10.49 -15.22
N ILE A 165 3.70 -11.73 -15.29
CA ILE A 165 3.82 -12.72 -14.22
C ILE A 165 5.16 -13.44 -14.39
N TRP A 166 6.00 -13.40 -13.37
CA TRP A 166 7.30 -14.05 -13.40
C TRP A 166 7.83 -14.34 -12.00
N THR A 167 8.77 -15.27 -11.92
CA THR A 167 9.51 -15.56 -10.69
C THR A 167 10.91 -14.97 -10.80
N ALA A 168 11.46 -14.52 -9.66
CA ALA A 168 12.76 -13.89 -9.61
C ALA A 168 13.56 -14.29 -8.36
N LYS A 169 14.86 -14.13 -8.48
CA LYS A 169 15.84 -14.13 -7.39
C LYS A 169 16.56 -12.79 -7.35
N VAL A 170 17.32 -12.55 -6.30
CA VAL A 170 18.21 -11.38 -6.23
C VAL A 170 19.16 -11.35 -7.41
N GLY A 171 19.25 -10.21 -8.09
CA GLY A 171 20.02 -9.99 -9.31
C GLY A 171 19.21 -10.15 -10.60
N ASP A 172 18.06 -10.79 -10.57
CA ASP A 172 17.23 -10.96 -11.76
C ASP A 172 16.62 -9.63 -12.19
N THR A 173 16.63 -9.42 -13.51
CA THR A 173 16.12 -8.23 -14.16
C THR A 173 15.05 -8.61 -15.19
N LYS A 174 13.95 -7.84 -15.22
CA LYS A 174 12.90 -7.97 -16.24
C LYS A 174 12.72 -6.68 -17.00
N GLU A 175 12.79 -6.77 -18.33
CA GLU A 175 12.54 -5.65 -19.23
C GLU A 175 11.15 -5.75 -19.87
N TYR A 176 10.53 -4.59 -20.06
CA TYR A 176 9.25 -4.43 -20.73
C TYR A 176 9.36 -3.32 -21.77
N LYS A 177 8.82 -3.54 -22.96
CA LYS A 177 8.68 -2.48 -23.97
C LYS A 177 7.53 -1.56 -23.59
N VAL A 178 7.76 -0.26 -23.72
CA VAL A 178 6.72 0.79 -23.57
C VAL A 178 6.15 1.09 -24.96
N ARG A 179 4.84 1.28 -25.04
CA ARG A 179 4.20 1.68 -26.30
C ARG A 179 4.77 2.98 -26.82
N LYS A 180 5.02 3.04 -28.14
CA LYS A 180 5.59 4.24 -28.80
C LYS A 180 4.79 5.50 -28.49
N ASN A 181 5.47 6.62 -28.42
CA ASN A 181 4.88 7.94 -28.18
C ASN A 181 4.06 8.04 -26.87
N THR A 182 4.47 7.30 -25.85
CA THR A 182 3.77 7.25 -24.57
C THR A 182 4.61 7.93 -23.49
N LEU A 183 3.98 8.82 -22.74
CA LEU A 183 4.54 9.41 -21.54
C LEU A 183 4.25 8.48 -20.34
N VAL A 184 5.28 8.19 -19.55
CA VAL A 184 5.19 7.38 -18.33
C VAL A 184 5.80 8.12 -17.13
N ASN A 185 5.21 7.96 -15.97
CA ASN A 185 5.63 8.62 -14.72
C ASN A 185 5.32 7.81 -13.45
N THR A 186 4.80 6.61 -13.60
CA THR A 186 4.52 5.75 -12.44
C THR A 186 4.78 4.29 -12.83
N PHE A 187 5.59 3.62 -12.03
CA PHE A 187 5.79 2.18 -12.11
C PHE A 187 4.91 1.49 -11.06
N LEU A 188 4.16 0.47 -11.49
CA LEU A 188 3.33 -0.36 -10.63
C LEU A 188 3.91 -1.77 -10.63
N ILE A 189 4.13 -2.33 -9.44
CA ILE A 189 4.56 -3.71 -9.27
C ILE A 189 3.75 -4.37 -8.14
N GLN A 190 3.46 -5.66 -8.29
CA GLN A 190 2.70 -6.46 -7.33
C GLN A 190 3.33 -7.84 -7.17
N GLU A 191 3.41 -8.32 -5.94
CA GLU A 191 3.71 -9.72 -5.66
C GLU A 191 2.43 -10.56 -5.65
N ASP A 192 2.55 -11.83 -5.98
CA ASP A 192 1.53 -12.83 -5.67
C ASP A 192 1.60 -13.16 -4.16
N ILE A 193 0.88 -12.38 -3.38
CA ILE A 193 0.89 -12.48 -1.91
C ILE A 193 0.37 -13.82 -1.38
N THR A 194 -0.33 -14.61 -2.21
CA THR A 194 -0.73 -15.98 -1.82
C THR A 194 0.49 -16.90 -1.63
N LYS A 195 1.63 -16.51 -2.21
CA LYS A 195 2.95 -17.16 -2.04
C LYS A 195 3.85 -16.42 -1.06
N GLY A 196 3.33 -15.38 -0.42
CA GLY A 196 3.99 -14.54 0.56
C GLY A 196 4.67 -13.31 -0.04
N GLN A 197 4.88 -12.31 0.81
CA GLN A 197 5.65 -11.10 0.49
C GLN A 197 7.14 -11.41 0.63
N ARG A 198 7.95 -11.20 -0.41
CA ARG A 198 9.35 -11.63 -0.49
C ARG A 198 10.34 -10.52 -0.82
N VAL A 199 9.92 -9.51 -1.58
CA VAL A 199 10.83 -8.43 -2.03
C VAL A 199 11.31 -7.59 -0.85
N GLU A 200 12.62 -7.39 -0.75
CA GLU A 200 13.30 -6.52 0.22
C GLU A 200 14.03 -5.36 -0.47
N GLY A 201 14.17 -5.42 -1.78
CA GLY A 201 14.77 -4.35 -2.56
C GLY A 201 14.53 -4.53 -4.04
N PHE A 202 14.31 -3.42 -4.73
CA PHE A 202 14.23 -3.38 -6.19
C PHE A 202 14.64 -2.00 -6.70
N THR A 203 15.14 -1.94 -7.94
CA THR A 203 15.40 -0.71 -8.68
C THR A 203 14.58 -0.68 -9.96
N VAL A 204 14.25 0.52 -10.42
CA VAL A 204 13.54 0.75 -11.68
C VAL A 204 14.33 1.73 -12.54
N GLU A 205 14.50 1.38 -13.81
CA GLU A 205 15.15 2.21 -14.80
C GLU A 205 14.27 2.30 -16.05
N VAL A 206 14.38 3.41 -16.76
CA VAL A 206 13.77 3.61 -18.07
C VAL A 206 14.83 3.79 -19.14
N PHE A 207 14.60 3.24 -20.33
CA PHE A 207 15.43 3.45 -21.50
C PHE A 207 14.83 4.59 -22.31
N ALA A 208 15.57 5.69 -22.41
CA ALA A 208 15.17 6.87 -23.14
C ALA A 208 16.42 7.54 -23.73
N ASN A 209 16.31 8.13 -24.92
CA ASN A 209 17.41 8.83 -25.59
C ASN A 209 18.69 7.98 -25.74
N GLY A 210 18.52 6.67 -25.98
CA GLY A 210 19.63 5.75 -26.22
C GLY A 210 20.35 5.25 -24.96
N ALA A 211 19.88 5.58 -23.74
CA ALA A 211 20.50 5.18 -22.49
C ALA A 211 19.50 4.74 -21.43
N TRP A 212 19.97 3.95 -20.47
CA TRP A 212 19.22 3.61 -19.26
C TRP A 212 19.38 4.70 -18.20
N HIS A 213 18.27 5.16 -17.65
CA HIS A 213 18.20 6.17 -16.59
C HIS A 213 17.51 5.56 -15.37
N HIS A 214 18.18 5.62 -14.22
CA HIS A 214 17.58 5.26 -12.95
C HIS A 214 16.45 6.23 -12.61
N VAL A 215 15.24 5.70 -12.32
CA VAL A 215 14.07 6.54 -11.98
C VAL A 215 13.57 6.32 -10.57
N GLY A 216 14.04 5.28 -9.90
CA GLY A 216 13.73 5.06 -8.49
C GLY A 216 14.03 3.65 -8.02
N GLU A 217 13.87 3.49 -6.71
CA GLU A 217 14.10 2.24 -6.00
C GLU A 217 13.10 2.09 -4.85
N GLY A 218 13.00 0.90 -4.30
CA GLY A 218 12.16 0.64 -3.13
C GLY A 218 12.60 -0.61 -2.40
N THR A 219 12.06 -0.79 -1.21
CA THR A 219 12.33 -1.96 -0.37
C THR A 219 11.25 -3.01 -0.48
N THR A 220 10.01 -2.70 -0.14
CA THR A 220 8.92 -3.68 -0.12
C THR A 220 7.97 -3.49 -1.30
N VAL A 221 7.42 -4.57 -1.82
CA VAL A 221 6.39 -4.57 -2.85
C VAL A 221 5.04 -5.02 -2.26
N GLY A 222 4.90 -6.28 -1.88
CA GLY A 222 3.66 -6.84 -1.37
C GLY A 222 2.51 -6.82 -2.37
N TYR A 223 1.30 -6.60 -1.88
CA TYR A 223 0.11 -6.59 -2.73
C TYR A 223 0.18 -5.50 -3.82
N LYS A 224 0.71 -4.30 -3.51
CA LYS A 224 0.86 -3.22 -4.48
C LYS A 224 1.95 -2.23 -4.05
N ARG A 225 2.82 -1.93 -5.00
CA ARG A 225 3.77 -0.82 -4.89
C ARG A 225 3.59 0.11 -6.08
N LEU A 226 3.40 1.40 -5.80
CA LEU A 226 3.44 2.48 -6.78
C LEU A 226 4.73 3.28 -6.55
N LEU A 227 5.52 3.46 -7.61
CA LEU A 227 6.73 4.25 -7.60
C LEU A 227 6.56 5.40 -8.60
N PRO A 228 6.25 6.62 -8.15
CA PRO A 228 6.18 7.78 -9.04
C PRO A 228 7.60 8.26 -9.39
N PHE A 229 7.75 8.80 -10.59
CA PHE A 229 8.97 9.43 -11.10
C PHE A 229 8.61 10.55 -12.08
N SER A 230 9.62 11.31 -12.52
CA SER A 230 9.42 12.39 -13.47
C SER A 230 8.95 11.87 -14.83
N ASP A 231 8.10 12.63 -15.51
CA ASP A 231 7.61 12.32 -16.85
C ASP A 231 8.73 11.91 -17.80
N SER A 232 8.57 10.77 -18.47
CA SER A 232 9.56 10.23 -19.40
C SER A 232 8.91 9.64 -20.64
N HIS A 233 9.46 9.95 -21.82
CA HIS A 233 9.19 9.28 -23.08
C HIS A 233 10.08 8.03 -23.19
N ALA A 234 9.78 7.02 -22.38
CA ALA A 234 10.57 5.80 -22.34
C ALA A 234 10.20 4.84 -23.49
N GLU A 235 11.21 4.16 -24.02
CA GLU A 235 11.04 3.07 -24.98
C GLU A 235 10.90 1.72 -24.25
N LYS A 236 11.60 1.58 -23.12
CA LYS A 236 11.56 0.40 -22.26
C LYS A 236 11.57 0.82 -20.79
N VAL A 237 11.09 -0.07 -19.95
CA VAL A 237 11.29 -0.03 -18.49
C VAL A 237 11.90 -1.36 -18.06
N ARG A 238 12.80 -1.33 -17.08
CA ARG A 238 13.28 -2.54 -16.43
C ARG A 238 13.19 -2.42 -14.92
N VAL A 239 12.93 -3.56 -14.29
CA VAL A 239 13.00 -3.73 -12.85
C VAL A 239 14.03 -4.78 -12.51
N THR A 240 14.87 -4.49 -11.52
CA THR A 240 15.85 -5.43 -10.98
C THR A 240 15.53 -5.71 -9.53
N ILE A 241 15.49 -6.98 -9.13
CA ILE A 241 15.31 -7.38 -7.74
C ILE A 241 16.66 -7.33 -7.04
N THR A 242 16.84 -6.39 -6.12
CA THR A 242 18.11 -6.17 -5.40
C THR A 242 18.16 -6.82 -4.03
N GLY A 243 16.98 -7.21 -3.46
CA GLY A 243 16.87 -7.93 -2.20
C GLY A 243 15.61 -8.77 -2.13
N ALA A 244 15.70 -9.97 -1.54
CA ALA A 244 14.56 -10.85 -1.39
C ALA A 244 14.71 -11.88 -0.26
N ARG A 245 13.58 -12.33 0.27
CA ARG A 245 13.43 -13.44 1.24
C ARG A 245 13.06 -14.74 0.51
N GLY A 246 13.93 -15.26 -0.33
CA GLY A 246 13.67 -16.43 -1.16
C GLY A 246 13.14 -16.07 -2.55
N THR A 247 12.46 -17.01 -3.20
CA THR A 247 11.92 -16.81 -4.55
C THR A 247 10.79 -15.77 -4.54
N VAL A 248 10.95 -14.73 -5.32
CA VAL A 248 9.95 -13.68 -5.56
C VAL A 248 8.95 -14.17 -6.60
N ASN A 249 7.66 -13.90 -6.38
CA ASN A 249 6.61 -14.20 -7.35
C ASN A 249 5.89 -12.87 -7.69
N ILE A 250 6.16 -12.34 -8.87
CA ILE A 250 5.51 -11.12 -9.36
C ILE A 250 4.23 -11.50 -10.09
N SER A 251 3.14 -10.81 -9.76
CA SER A 251 1.81 -11.00 -10.37
C SER A 251 1.42 -9.89 -11.34
N ASN A 252 2.08 -8.71 -11.26
CA ASN A 252 1.88 -7.61 -12.22
C ASN A 252 3.05 -6.62 -12.15
#